data_498b6e48cf6f877d345a8143cdd8ede0
#
_entry.id   498b6e48cf6f877d345a8143cdd8ede0
#
_cell.length_a   1.000
_cell.length_b   1.000
_cell.length_c   1.000
_cell.angle_alpha   90.00
_cell.angle_beta   90.00
_cell.angle_gamma   90.00
#
_symmetry.space_group_name_H-M   'P 1'
#
loop_
_entity.id
_entity.type
_entity.pdbx_description
1 polymer ?
#
loop_
_entity_poly.entity_id
_entity_poly.type
_entity_poly.pdbx_seq_one_letter_code
_entity_poly.pdbx_strand_id
1 'polypeptide(L)'
;MAGVNKVILLGNLGKDPEVRRLDDGRAVVNFSLATSESYKNKSGERVTNTEWHNIVLWTPLAEIAERYLKKGSQVYIEGKISNRSYDDKDGVKKYISEVVGREIKLLGKAPEQPGVGTEKTNTTEKTNTTEKTNTTEKNTSTEDDLPF
;
A
#
# COMPACT_ATOMS: atom_id res chain seq x y z
N MET A 1 9.05 -33.36 -6.80
CA MET A 1 9.83 -32.14 -7.03
C MET A 1 9.26 -31.01 -6.18
N ALA A 2 10.11 -30.24 -5.52
CA ALA A 2 9.72 -29.04 -4.78
C ALA A 2 10.02 -27.80 -5.62
N GLY A 3 9.10 -26.84 -5.63
CA GLY A 3 9.26 -25.57 -6.34
C GLY A 3 8.74 -24.41 -5.51
N VAL A 4 9.20 -23.20 -5.78
CA VAL A 4 8.74 -21.96 -5.15
C VAL A 4 8.09 -21.09 -6.22
N ASN A 5 6.88 -20.60 -5.90
CA ASN A 5 6.17 -19.58 -6.70
C ASN A 5 5.67 -18.52 -5.72
N LYS A 6 6.45 -17.45 -5.56
CA LYS A 6 6.17 -16.33 -4.65
C LYS A 6 6.45 -15.01 -5.37
N VAL A 7 5.53 -14.08 -5.22
CA VAL A 7 5.63 -12.70 -5.70
C VAL A 7 5.39 -11.77 -4.54
N ILE A 8 6.19 -10.71 -4.46
CA ILE A 8 6.06 -9.62 -3.50
C ILE A 8 6.00 -8.32 -4.30
N LEU A 9 4.94 -7.55 -4.13
CA LEU A 9 4.72 -6.29 -4.82
C LEU A 9 4.37 -5.20 -3.83
N LEU A 10 4.98 -4.04 -4.01
CA LEU A 10 4.65 -2.78 -3.33
C LEU A 10 4.38 -1.73 -4.40
N GLY A 11 3.16 -1.24 -4.47
CA GLY A 11 2.78 -0.30 -5.51
C GLY A 11 1.46 0.41 -5.24
N ASN A 12 0.97 1.09 -6.26
CA ASN A 12 -0.27 1.87 -6.18
C ASN A 12 -1.31 1.32 -7.16
N LEU A 13 -2.58 1.34 -6.75
CA LEU A 13 -3.68 0.96 -7.62
C LEU A 13 -3.85 1.96 -8.77
N GLY A 14 -3.93 1.46 -10.00
CA GLY A 14 -4.18 2.27 -11.19
C GLY A 14 -5.64 2.64 -11.39
N LYS A 15 -6.56 1.84 -10.85
CA LYS A 15 -8.01 2.03 -10.89
C LYS A 15 -8.66 1.47 -9.63
N ASP A 16 -9.95 1.79 -9.44
CA ASP A 16 -10.74 1.21 -8.37
C ASP A 16 -10.84 -0.32 -8.54
N PRO A 17 -10.87 -1.09 -7.44
CA PRO A 17 -11.04 -2.53 -7.50
C PRO A 17 -12.38 -2.94 -8.13
N GLU A 18 -12.33 -3.89 -9.04
CA GLU A 18 -13.51 -4.49 -9.64
C GLU A 18 -13.92 -5.72 -8.83
N VAL A 19 -15.08 -5.64 -8.18
CA VAL A 19 -15.61 -6.71 -7.33
C VAL A 19 -16.59 -7.55 -8.11
N ARG A 20 -16.44 -8.86 -8.04
CA ARG A 20 -17.39 -9.83 -8.55
C ARG A 20 -17.78 -10.79 -7.41
N ARG A 21 -19.07 -10.92 -7.17
CA ARG A 21 -19.63 -11.87 -6.21
C ARG A 21 -20.05 -13.12 -6.96
N LEU A 22 -19.75 -14.27 -6.36
CA LEU A 22 -20.13 -15.59 -6.87
C LEU A 22 -21.38 -16.09 -6.16
N ASP A 23 -22.10 -17.01 -6.79
CA ASP A 23 -23.36 -17.56 -6.26
C ASP A 23 -23.19 -18.35 -4.95
N ASP A 24 -21.96 -18.78 -4.67
CA ASP A 24 -21.59 -19.48 -3.42
C ASP A 24 -21.21 -18.53 -2.26
N GLY A 25 -21.43 -17.22 -2.42
CA GLY A 25 -21.14 -16.19 -1.42
C GLY A 25 -19.69 -15.73 -1.36
N ARG A 26 -18.79 -16.32 -2.15
CA ARG A 26 -17.41 -15.83 -2.27
C ARG A 26 -17.35 -14.57 -3.12
N ALA A 27 -16.38 -13.72 -2.83
CA ALA A 27 -16.06 -12.57 -3.65
C ALA A 27 -14.67 -12.73 -4.29
N VAL A 28 -14.52 -12.21 -5.48
CA VAL A 28 -13.23 -12.04 -6.16
C VAL A 28 -13.09 -10.59 -6.54
N VAL A 29 -11.91 -10.04 -6.30
CA VAL A 29 -11.58 -8.65 -6.64
C VAL A 29 -10.39 -8.65 -7.60
N ASN A 30 -10.51 -7.85 -8.65
CA ASN A 30 -9.47 -7.65 -9.64
C ASN A 30 -9.08 -6.18 -9.69
N PHE A 31 -7.81 -5.88 -9.71
CA PHE A 31 -7.29 -4.54 -9.94
C PHE A 31 -5.90 -4.56 -10.55
N SER A 32 -5.51 -3.44 -11.16
CA SER A 32 -4.15 -3.22 -11.66
C SER A 32 -3.30 -2.53 -10.60
N LEU A 33 -2.09 -3.01 -10.39
CA LEU A 33 -1.10 -2.45 -9.48
C LEU A 33 0.10 -1.96 -10.29
N ALA A 34 0.49 -0.70 -10.09
CA ALA A 34 1.68 -0.11 -10.68
C ALA A 34 2.86 -0.20 -9.73
N THR A 35 3.97 -0.75 -10.20
CA THR A 35 5.27 -0.67 -9.55
C THR A 35 6.19 0.19 -10.39
N SER A 36 6.85 1.19 -9.81
CA SER A 36 7.72 2.13 -10.55
C SER A 36 9.13 2.10 -10.03
N GLU A 37 10.07 2.02 -10.95
CA GLU A 37 11.49 2.08 -10.70
C GLU A 37 12.06 3.32 -11.37
N SER A 38 12.97 4.02 -10.67
CA SER A 38 13.67 5.16 -11.24
C SER A 38 15.16 4.93 -11.18
N TYR A 39 15.83 5.08 -12.32
CA TYR A 39 17.27 4.97 -12.43
C TYR A 39 17.85 6.11 -13.29
N LYS A 40 19.16 6.35 -13.17
CA LYS A 40 19.86 7.24 -14.07
C LYS A 40 20.44 6.46 -15.24
N ASN A 41 20.15 6.92 -16.45
CA ASN A 41 20.73 6.35 -17.67
C ASN A 41 22.21 6.76 -17.81
N LYS A 42 22.89 6.25 -18.84
CA LYS A 42 24.29 6.57 -19.12
C LYS A 42 24.54 8.06 -19.44
N SER A 43 23.49 8.78 -19.83
CA SER A 43 23.52 10.22 -20.11
C SER A 43 23.26 11.07 -18.85
N GLY A 44 23.04 10.45 -17.68
CA GLY A 44 22.77 11.14 -16.42
C GLY A 44 21.30 11.56 -16.23
N GLU A 45 20.43 11.25 -17.17
CA GLU A 45 19.00 11.56 -17.08
C GLU A 45 18.25 10.54 -16.20
N ARG A 46 17.26 11.03 -15.47
CA ARG A 46 16.40 10.17 -14.66
C ARG A 46 15.31 9.55 -15.52
N VAL A 47 15.32 8.24 -15.61
CA VAL A 47 14.30 7.44 -16.32
C VAL A 47 13.44 6.73 -15.29
N THR A 48 12.12 6.82 -15.46
CA THR A 48 11.15 6.07 -14.64
C THR A 48 10.49 5.03 -15.52
N ASN A 49 10.55 3.78 -15.10
CA ASN A 49 9.86 2.66 -15.71
C ASN A 49 8.73 2.20 -14.78
N THR A 50 7.55 1.95 -15.34
CA THR A 50 6.38 1.49 -14.59
C THR A 50 5.89 0.16 -15.17
N GLU A 51 5.80 -0.85 -14.30
CA GLU A 51 5.23 -2.14 -14.63
C GLU A 51 3.84 -2.28 -14.03
N TRP A 52 2.92 -2.84 -14.81
CA TRP A 52 1.53 -3.06 -14.43
C TRP A 52 1.27 -4.53 -14.16
N HIS A 53 0.77 -4.81 -12.97
CA HIS A 53 0.46 -6.17 -12.53
C HIS A 53 -1.04 -6.34 -12.36
N ASN A 54 -1.58 -7.44 -12.88
CA ASN A 54 -2.97 -7.82 -12.65
C ASN A 54 -3.06 -8.60 -11.35
N ILE A 55 -3.78 -8.07 -10.37
CA ILE A 55 -3.94 -8.66 -9.05
C ILE A 55 -5.34 -9.25 -8.92
N VAL A 56 -5.39 -10.47 -8.40
CA VAL A 56 -6.63 -11.18 -8.09
C VAL A 56 -6.63 -11.53 -6.61
N LEU A 57 -7.65 -11.08 -5.89
CA LEU A 57 -7.85 -11.41 -4.49
C LEU A 57 -9.17 -12.17 -4.33
N TRP A 58 -9.14 -13.21 -3.50
CA TRP A 58 -10.30 -14.00 -3.12
C TRP A 58 -10.72 -13.68 -1.68
N THR A 59 -11.96 -13.99 -1.32
CA THR A 59 -12.43 -13.93 0.07
C THR A 59 -11.46 -14.68 1.00
N PRO A 60 -11.06 -14.11 2.18
CA PRO A 60 -11.55 -12.88 2.79
C PRO A 60 -10.85 -11.60 2.32
N LEU A 61 -9.74 -11.67 1.59
CA LEU A 61 -8.95 -10.50 1.15
C LEU A 61 -9.73 -9.61 0.19
N ALA A 62 -10.61 -10.18 -0.61
CA ALA A 62 -11.48 -9.46 -1.54
C ALA A 62 -12.37 -8.44 -0.80
N GLU A 63 -12.91 -8.81 0.36
CA GLU A 63 -13.77 -7.93 1.17
C GLU A 63 -12.98 -6.77 1.77
N ILE A 64 -11.74 -7.01 2.17
CA ILE A 64 -10.83 -5.96 2.65
C ILE A 64 -10.52 -4.98 1.52
N ALA A 65 -10.21 -5.51 0.33
CA ALA A 65 -9.91 -4.69 -0.83
C ALA A 65 -11.11 -3.84 -1.27
N GLU A 66 -12.32 -4.44 -1.32
CA GLU A 66 -13.56 -3.73 -1.64
C GLU A 66 -13.83 -2.56 -0.69
N ARG A 67 -13.60 -2.77 0.60
CA ARG A 67 -13.92 -1.78 1.65
C ARG A 67 -12.92 -0.64 1.72
N TYR A 68 -11.64 -0.91 1.52
CA TYR A 68 -10.58 0.03 1.86
C TYR A 68 -9.73 0.50 0.68
N LEU A 69 -9.75 -0.19 -0.46
CA LEU A 69 -8.93 0.18 -1.60
C LEU A 69 -9.69 1.06 -2.58
N LYS A 70 -8.97 2.04 -3.11
CA LYS A 70 -9.40 2.92 -4.19
C LYS A 70 -8.24 3.17 -5.15
N LYS A 71 -8.53 3.73 -6.32
CA LYS A 71 -7.51 4.24 -7.23
C LYS A 71 -6.49 5.09 -6.47
N GLY A 72 -5.21 4.81 -6.68
CA GLY A 72 -4.09 5.50 -6.03
C GLY A 72 -3.70 4.97 -4.66
N SER A 73 -4.48 4.07 -4.03
CA SER A 73 -4.11 3.45 -2.75
C SER A 73 -2.79 2.71 -2.88
N GLN A 74 -1.91 2.88 -1.91
CA GLN A 74 -0.66 2.14 -1.81
C GLN A 74 -0.87 0.86 -1.02
N VAL A 75 -0.41 -0.26 -1.58
CA VAL A 75 -0.56 -1.58 -0.98
C VAL A 75 0.69 -2.42 -1.14
N TYR A 76 0.92 -3.27 -0.15
CA TYR A 76 1.86 -4.38 -0.19
C TYR A 76 1.09 -5.67 -0.40
N ILE A 77 1.53 -6.50 -1.33
CA ILE A 77 0.88 -7.77 -1.70
C ILE A 77 1.92 -8.87 -1.74
N GLU A 78 1.64 -9.97 -1.06
CA GLU A 78 2.31 -11.24 -1.29
C GLU A 78 1.36 -12.21 -1.96
N GLY A 79 1.85 -12.96 -2.94
CA GLY A 79 1.06 -13.91 -3.67
C GLY A 79 1.88 -14.87 -4.51
N LYS A 80 1.25 -15.44 -5.52
CA LYS A 80 1.86 -16.30 -6.52
C LYS A 80 1.46 -15.87 -7.93
N ILE A 81 2.33 -16.12 -8.90
CA ILE A 81 1.98 -15.98 -10.31
C ILE A 81 1.05 -17.13 -10.71
N SER A 82 -0.01 -16.80 -11.40
CA SER A 82 -0.94 -17.75 -12.01
C SER A 82 -1.15 -17.36 -13.48
N ASN A 83 -0.83 -18.28 -14.37
CA ASN A 83 -1.07 -18.10 -15.80
C ASN A 83 -2.30 -18.90 -16.19
N ARG A 84 -3.24 -18.26 -16.86
CA ARG A 84 -4.40 -18.92 -17.43
C ARG A 84 -4.56 -18.57 -18.90
N SER A 85 -5.15 -19.45 -19.64
CA SER A 85 -5.53 -19.20 -21.02
C SER A 85 -7.05 -19.17 -21.17
N TYR A 86 -7.53 -18.34 -22.08
CA TYR A 86 -8.92 -18.30 -22.48
C TYR A 86 -9.01 -18.12 -24.00
N ASP A 87 -10.09 -18.61 -24.58
CA ASP A 87 -10.37 -18.41 -25.98
C ASP A 87 -11.16 -17.11 -26.15
N ASP A 88 -10.65 -16.23 -27.04
CA ASP A 88 -11.35 -15.00 -27.40
C ASP A 88 -12.56 -15.29 -28.29
N LYS A 89 -13.40 -14.27 -28.50
CA LYS A 89 -14.59 -14.35 -29.36
C LYS A 89 -14.29 -14.84 -30.80
N ASP A 90 -13.06 -14.63 -31.24
CA ASP A 90 -12.54 -15.05 -32.56
C ASP A 90 -11.89 -16.44 -32.54
N GLY A 91 -11.99 -17.18 -31.43
CA GLY A 91 -11.37 -18.51 -31.28
C GLY A 91 -9.85 -18.49 -31.09
N VAL A 92 -9.26 -17.32 -30.85
CA VAL A 92 -7.82 -17.17 -30.61
C VAL A 92 -7.52 -17.38 -29.12
N LYS A 93 -6.57 -18.29 -28.84
CA LYS A 93 -6.11 -18.55 -27.48
C LYS A 93 -5.27 -17.40 -26.95
N LYS A 94 -5.74 -16.77 -25.87
CA LYS A 94 -5.04 -15.70 -25.17
C LYS A 94 -4.55 -16.17 -23.81
N TYR A 95 -3.40 -15.66 -23.40
CA TYR A 95 -2.79 -15.96 -22.10
C TYR A 95 -2.82 -14.72 -21.22
N ILE A 96 -3.22 -14.89 -19.98
CA ILE A 96 -3.18 -13.86 -18.95
C ILE A 96 -2.28 -14.32 -17.84
N SER A 97 -1.36 -13.45 -17.43
CA SER A 97 -0.56 -13.61 -16.22
C SER A 97 -1.16 -12.75 -15.12
N GLU A 98 -1.49 -13.37 -14.01
CA GLU A 98 -2.11 -12.73 -12.86
C GLU A 98 -1.33 -13.08 -11.59
N VAL A 99 -1.36 -12.17 -10.61
CA VAL A 99 -0.85 -12.44 -9.27
C VAL A 99 -2.04 -12.72 -8.36
N VAL A 100 -2.14 -13.94 -7.89
CA VAL A 100 -3.13 -14.34 -6.90
C VAL A 100 -2.59 -14.02 -5.51
N GLY A 101 -3.16 -12.98 -4.88
CA GLY A 101 -2.73 -12.53 -3.56
C GLY A 101 -3.12 -13.49 -2.44
N ARG A 102 -2.21 -13.66 -1.50
CA ARG A 102 -2.38 -14.44 -0.27
C ARG A 102 -2.34 -13.59 0.98
N GLU A 103 -1.65 -12.45 0.89
CA GLU A 103 -1.53 -11.47 1.96
C GLU A 103 -1.60 -10.06 1.36
N ILE A 104 -2.25 -9.15 2.07
CA ILE A 104 -2.32 -7.73 1.70
C ILE A 104 -2.08 -6.87 2.94
N LYS A 105 -1.30 -5.80 2.78
CA LYS A 105 -1.13 -4.75 3.80
C LYS A 105 -1.43 -3.39 3.18
N LEU A 106 -2.31 -2.66 3.81
CA LEU A 106 -2.69 -1.31 3.42
C LEU A 106 -1.67 -0.33 3.99
N LEU A 107 -1.02 0.46 3.14
CA LEU A 107 0.07 1.36 3.52
C LEU A 107 -0.32 2.84 3.45
N GLY A 108 -1.49 3.16 2.92
CA GLY A 108 -2.04 4.51 2.87
C GLY A 108 -2.78 4.89 4.15
N LYS A 109 -3.03 6.20 4.34
CA LYS A 109 -4.01 6.67 5.32
C LYS A 109 -5.35 6.01 5.03
N ALA A 110 -5.98 5.45 6.06
CA ALA A 110 -7.36 5.03 5.95
C ALA A 110 -8.20 6.19 5.42
N PRO A 111 -9.12 5.96 4.46
CA PRO A 111 -10.06 7.00 4.07
C PRO A 111 -10.77 7.48 5.34
N GLU A 112 -10.71 8.79 5.60
CA GLU A 112 -11.47 9.39 6.68
C GLU A 112 -12.94 9.06 6.44
N GLN A 113 -13.52 8.25 7.31
CA GLN A 113 -14.96 8.07 7.36
C GLN A 113 -15.55 9.40 7.79
N PRO A 114 -16.46 10.02 7.05
CA PRO A 114 -17.19 11.19 7.53
C PRO A 114 -18.10 10.75 8.68
N GLY A 115 -17.71 11.14 9.89
CA GLY A 115 -18.62 11.30 11.01
C GLY A 115 -18.96 10.09 11.87
N VAL A 116 -18.12 9.82 12.86
CA VAL A 116 -18.61 9.56 14.22
C VAL A 116 -17.80 10.49 15.13
N GLY A 117 -18.46 11.52 15.63
CA GLY A 117 -17.90 12.44 16.60
C GLY A 117 -17.48 11.70 17.85
N THR A 118 -16.19 11.68 18.11
CA THR A 118 -15.67 11.39 19.45
C THR A 118 -15.57 12.74 20.16
N GLU A 119 -16.51 12.95 21.06
CA GLU A 119 -16.48 14.00 22.07
C GLU A 119 -15.10 14.03 22.74
N LYS A 120 -14.41 15.14 22.57
CA LYS A 120 -13.26 15.49 23.40
C LYS A 120 -13.77 15.80 24.80
N THR A 121 -13.58 14.89 25.72
CA THR A 121 -13.70 15.20 27.14
C THR A 121 -12.50 16.05 27.53
N ASN A 122 -12.72 17.36 27.58
CA ASN A 122 -11.83 18.28 28.26
C ASN A 122 -11.96 18.04 29.76
N THR A 123 -10.95 17.47 30.37
CA THR A 123 -10.77 17.61 31.82
C THR A 123 -9.72 18.67 32.04
N THR A 124 -10.24 19.84 32.40
CA THR A 124 -9.49 20.96 32.94
C THR A 124 -9.14 20.62 34.39
N GLU A 125 -7.88 20.54 34.74
CA GLU A 125 -7.45 20.78 36.08
C GLU A 125 -6.34 21.81 36.10
N LYS A 126 -6.75 22.97 36.61
CA LYS A 126 -5.87 24.07 37.05
C LYS A 126 -5.18 23.67 38.35
N THR A 127 -3.90 23.87 38.47
CA THR A 127 -3.32 24.36 39.69
C THR A 127 -2.12 25.24 39.40
N ASN A 128 -2.24 26.46 39.84
CA ASN A 128 -1.22 27.50 39.96
C ASN A 128 -0.14 27.08 40.96
N THR A 129 1.08 27.52 40.76
CA THR A 129 1.83 28.38 41.72
C THR A 129 3.26 28.62 41.17
N THR A 130 3.55 29.82 40.80
CA THR A 130 4.57 30.81 41.17
C THR A 130 5.93 30.25 41.68
N GLU A 131 7.07 30.58 41.17
CA GLU A 131 7.92 31.76 41.30
C GLU A 131 9.33 31.49 40.76
N LYS A 132 9.82 32.46 39.98
CA LYS A 132 11.15 33.08 39.93
C LYS A 132 12.41 32.29 40.32
N THR A 133 13.47 32.31 39.55
CA THR A 133 14.51 33.34 39.51
C THR A 133 15.66 32.94 38.59
N ASN A 134 16.05 33.90 37.74
CA ASN A 134 17.36 34.23 37.17
C ASN A 134 18.58 33.39 37.50
N THR A 135 19.45 33.12 36.53
CA THR A 135 20.77 33.74 36.32
C THR A 135 21.60 32.91 35.34
N THR A 136 21.91 33.48 34.24
CA THR A 136 23.18 33.81 33.54
C THR A 136 24.33 32.80 33.48
N GLU A 137 24.81 32.69 32.25
CA GLU A 137 26.21 32.51 31.73
C GLU A 137 26.73 31.07 31.67
N LYS A 138 27.19 30.73 30.58
CA LYS A 138 28.31 30.92 29.67
C LYS A 138 28.91 29.61 29.19
N ASN A 139 28.99 29.54 27.86
CA ASN A 139 30.13 29.00 27.08
C ASN A 139 30.76 27.65 27.44
N THR A 140 30.80 26.74 26.54
CA THR A 140 31.93 26.48 25.66
C THR A 140 31.67 25.29 24.73
N SER A 141 32.01 25.51 23.48
CA SER A 141 32.18 24.54 22.40
C SER A 141 33.02 23.32 22.81
N THR A 142 32.61 22.17 22.28
CA THR A 142 33.56 21.26 21.64
C THR A 142 32.81 20.34 20.66
N GLU A 143 33.28 20.37 19.43
CA GLU A 143 33.14 19.36 18.42
C GLU A 143 33.54 17.99 19.01
N ASP A 144 32.80 16.95 18.59
CA ASP A 144 33.43 15.75 18.06
C ASP A 144 32.37 14.75 17.66
N ASP A 145 32.35 14.49 16.37
CA ASP A 145 32.69 13.22 15.74
C ASP A 145 31.64 12.11 15.92
N LEU A 146 30.83 11.98 14.87
CA LEU A 146 30.07 10.77 14.59
C LEU A 146 30.84 9.93 13.58
N PRO A 147 31.25 8.71 13.90
CA PRO A 147 31.83 7.79 12.95
C PRO A 147 30.76 6.95 12.28
N PHE A 148 30.67 7.04 10.98
CA PHE A 148 30.15 6.00 10.11
C PHE A 148 31.17 5.68 9.06
#